data_8ffb2140d7849119d86db119933eb8d8
#
_entry.id   8ffb2140d7849119d86db119933eb8d8
#
_cell.length_a   1.000
_cell.length_b   1.000
_cell.length_c   1.000
_cell.angle_alpha   90.00
_cell.angle_beta   90.00
_cell.angle_gamma   90.00
#
_symmetry.space_group_name_H-M   'P 1'
#
loop_
_entity.id
_entity.type
_entity.pdbx_description
1 polymer ?
#
loop_
_entity_poly.entity_id
_entity_poly.type
_entity_poly.pdbx_seq_one_letter_code
_entity_poly.pdbx_strand_id
1 'polypeptide(L)'
;MIISTVNNILGKNDFDTERVKVIFNSAKVTDHHAIIPTVSSLKEDISALPESEVKVYRLISNKLHASVGYPLIENTTKIVAVYESQGDVFDFKATDKVIADEGFTKYLKEYKPKKNEEPVLPDVNVGDVITIENKEIKEKYTQSPKHFNEDALLKAMEAAGNEALEKNVEVERKGLGTPATRACIIENLIYKGFIERDKKNLIATEKGKSLIEIVADNFKSAKTTAKWEMELSDIAQGKSSKKEFLEGIEVEIKDTITKYQGA
;
A
#
# COMPACT_ATOMS: atom_id res chain seq x y z
N MET A 1 -0.50 -24.77 -17.77
CA MET A 1 0.09 -25.12 -16.46
C MET A 1 -0.37 -24.16 -15.34
N ILE A 2 -0.13 -22.85 -15.37
CA ILE A 2 -0.51 -21.91 -14.27
C ILE A 2 -2.01 -21.89 -14.01
N ILE A 3 -2.84 -21.79 -15.05
CA ILE A 3 -4.31 -21.79 -14.92
C ILE A 3 -4.82 -23.08 -14.28
N SER A 4 -4.26 -24.25 -14.67
CA SER A 4 -4.64 -25.52 -14.05
C SER A 4 -4.21 -25.59 -12.57
N THR A 5 -3.09 -25.01 -12.21
CA THR A 5 -2.65 -24.93 -10.81
C THR A 5 -3.58 -24.05 -10.00
N VAL A 6 -3.92 -22.84 -10.50
CA VAL A 6 -4.88 -21.94 -9.85
C VAL A 6 -6.24 -22.65 -9.68
N ASN A 7 -6.72 -23.33 -10.72
CA ASN A 7 -7.96 -24.08 -10.69
C ASN A 7 -7.94 -25.20 -9.63
N ASN A 8 -6.81 -25.89 -9.50
CA ASN A 8 -6.64 -26.91 -8.48
C ASN A 8 -6.62 -26.33 -7.06
N ILE A 9 -6.02 -25.14 -6.87
CA ILE A 9 -5.96 -24.47 -5.57
C ILE A 9 -7.30 -23.86 -5.20
N LEU A 10 -7.99 -23.21 -6.13
CA LEU A 10 -9.25 -22.51 -5.87
C LEU A 10 -10.48 -23.42 -6.01
N GLY A 11 -10.34 -24.58 -6.62
CA GLY A 11 -11.42 -25.57 -6.79
C GLY A 11 -12.57 -25.12 -7.69
N LYS A 12 -12.43 -24.01 -8.42
CA LYS A 12 -13.48 -23.41 -9.25
C LYS A 12 -12.88 -22.65 -10.44
N ASN A 13 -13.60 -22.65 -11.58
CA ASN A 13 -13.29 -21.80 -12.75
C ASN A 13 -13.86 -20.36 -12.62
N ASP A 14 -14.01 -19.84 -11.42
CA ASP A 14 -14.58 -18.51 -11.17
C ASP A 14 -13.45 -17.48 -10.96
N PHE A 15 -12.64 -17.28 -12.00
CA PHE A 15 -11.55 -16.30 -12.01
C PHE A 15 -11.24 -15.84 -13.43
N ASP A 16 -10.62 -14.66 -13.51
CA ASP A 16 -10.17 -14.06 -14.77
C ASP A 16 -8.84 -14.67 -15.21
N THR A 17 -8.87 -15.46 -16.30
CA THR A 17 -7.69 -16.15 -16.86
C THR A 17 -6.62 -15.18 -17.38
N GLU A 18 -7.00 -14.01 -17.89
CA GLU A 18 -6.05 -13.01 -18.34
C GLU A 18 -5.31 -12.39 -17.15
N ARG A 19 -6.03 -12.15 -16.07
CA ARG A 19 -5.46 -11.67 -14.82
C ARG A 19 -4.46 -12.66 -14.20
N VAL A 20 -4.75 -13.95 -14.28
CA VAL A 20 -3.80 -15.01 -13.87
C VAL A 20 -2.47 -14.86 -14.60
N LYS A 21 -2.49 -14.65 -15.92
CA LYS A 21 -1.26 -14.50 -16.72
C LYS A 21 -0.42 -13.27 -16.30
N VAL A 22 -1.07 -12.20 -15.89
CA VAL A 22 -0.39 -10.97 -15.45
C VAL A 22 0.23 -11.12 -14.06
N ILE A 23 -0.48 -11.78 -13.14
CA ILE A 23 -0.09 -11.90 -11.73
C ILE A 23 1.01 -12.95 -11.55
N PHE A 24 0.91 -14.08 -12.23
CA PHE A 24 1.90 -15.15 -12.15
C PHE A 24 3.04 -14.89 -13.13
N ASN A 25 3.99 -14.11 -12.71
CA ASN A 25 5.17 -13.76 -13.51
C ASN A 25 6.45 -14.20 -12.80
N SER A 26 7.01 -15.35 -13.21
CA SER A 26 8.23 -15.93 -12.62
C SER A 26 9.46 -15.02 -12.80
N ALA A 27 9.50 -14.18 -13.84
CA ALA A 27 10.60 -13.25 -14.07
C ALA A 27 10.64 -12.11 -13.04
N LYS A 28 9.53 -11.86 -12.34
CA LYS A 28 9.44 -10.87 -11.25
C LYS A 28 9.61 -11.47 -9.86
N VAL A 29 9.85 -12.79 -9.76
CA VAL A 29 10.13 -13.44 -8.48
C VAL A 29 11.64 -13.45 -8.26
N THR A 30 12.07 -12.79 -7.22
CA THR A 30 13.49 -12.65 -6.90
C THR A 30 13.89 -13.56 -5.74
N ASP A 31 13.52 -13.23 -4.52
CA ASP A 31 13.87 -14.02 -3.32
C ASP A 31 12.77 -15.03 -2.96
N HIS A 32 11.52 -14.57 -2.95
CA HIS A 32 10.37 -15.36 -2.51
C HIS A 32 9.15 -15.13 -3.40
N HIS A 33 8.41 -16.21 -3.66
CA HIS A 33 7.08 -16.11 -4.27
C HIS A 33 6.03 -15.68 -3.22
N ALA A 34 4.86 -15.27 -3.69
CA ALA A 34 3.73 -14.97 -2.81
C ALA A 34 3.32 -16.19 -1.96
N ILE A 35 2.81 -15.93 -0.76
CA ILE A 35 2.20 -16.97 0.08
C ILE A 35 0.84 -17.32 -0.53
N ILE A 36 0.67 -18.57 -0.92
CA ILE A 36 -0.56 -19.11 -1.50
C ILE A 36 -0.91 -20.44 -0.83
N PRO A 37 -2.20 -20.86 -0.80
CA PRO A 37 -2.57 -22.20 -0.36
C PRO A 37 -1.88 -23.28 -1.22
N THR A 38 -1.58 -24.40 -0.62
CA THR A 38 -1.06 -25.58 -1.36
C THR A 38 -2.21 -26.43 -1.89
N VAL A 39 -1.96 -27.21 -2.94
CA VAL A 39 -2.96 -28.16 -3.47
C VAL A 39 -3.35 -29.22 -2.42
N SER A 40 -2.41 -29.58 -1.52
CA SER A 40 -2.69 -30.52 -0.42
C SER A 40 -3.68 -29.94 0.60
N SER A 41 -3.66 -28.62 0.84
CA SER A 41 -4.58 -27.99 1.79
C SER A 41 -6.06 -28.10 1.41
N LEU A 42 -6.36 -28.39 0.14
CA LEU A 42 -7.74 -28.65 -0.33
C LEU A 42 -8.29 -30.01 0.16
N LYS A 43 -7.41 -30.91 0.57
CA LYS A 43 -7.77 -32.25 1.06
C LYS A 43 -7.82 -32.32 2.58
N GLU A 44 -7.35 -31.29 3.26
CA GLU A 44 -7.29 -31.20 4.72
C GLU A 44 -8.60 -30.62 5.28
N ASP A 45 -9.01 -31.14 6.44
CA ASP A 45 -10.11 -30.54 7.19
C ASP A 45 -9.62 -29.33 7.97
N ILE A 46 -9.74 -28.17 7.34
CA ILE A 46 -9.32 -26.89 7.91
C ILE A 46 -10.09 -26.58 9.20
N SER A 47 -11.29 -27.13 9.39
CA SER A 47 -12.09 -26.88 10.60
C SER A 47 -11.50 -27.50 11.87
N ALA A 48 -10.60 -28.47 11.71
CA ALA A 48 -9.87 -29.12 12.79
C ALA A 48 -8.71 -28.28 13.34
N LEU A 49 -8.32 -27.19 12.63
CA LEU A 49 -7.25 -26.30 13.06
C LEU A 49 -7.74 -25.30 14.13
N PRO A 50 -6.82 -24.73 14.96
CA PRO A 50 -7.13 -23.63 15.84
C PRO A 50 -7.77 -22.45 15.09
N GLU A 51 -8.70 -21.74 15.72
CA GLU A 51 -9.45 -20.65 15.09
C GLU A 51 -8.55 -19.57 14.48
N SER A 52 -7.44 -19.24 15.12
CA SER A 52 -6.45 -18.29 14.64
C SER A 52 -5.82 -18.75 13.31
N GLU A 53 -5.48 -20.01 13.20
CA GLU A 53 -4.89 -20.58 11.99
C GLU A 53 -5.91 -20.64 10.83
N VAL A 54 -7.16 -21.00 11.13
CA VAL A 54 -8.27 -20.95 10.17
C VAL A 54 -8.45 -19.54 9.63
N LYS A 55 -8.37 -18.50 10.48
CA LYS A 55 -8.48 -17.10 10.06
C LYS A 55 -7.34 -16.70 9.11
N VAL A 56 -6.11 -17.08 9.43
CA VAL A 56 -4.94 -16.80 8.58
C VAL A 56 -5.05 -17.53 7.25
N TYR A 57 -5.39 -18.83 7.26
CA TYR A 57 -5.59 -19.59 6.04
C TYR A 57 -6.66 -18.97 5.13
N ARG A 58 -7.81 -18.59 5.72
CA ARG A 58 -8.90 -17.93 4.98
C ARG A 58 -8.47 -16.59 4.40
N LEU A 59 -7.68 -15.81 5.15
CA LEU A 59 -7.14 -14.55 4.66
C LEU A 59 -6.26 -14.76 3.41
N ILE A 60 -5.34 -15.73 3.47
CA ILE A 60 -4.45 -16.07 2.34
C ILE A 60 -5.26 -16.55 1.14
N SER A 61 -6.20 -17.48 1.36
CA SER A 61 -7.06 -18.02 0.31
C SER A 61 -7.91 -16.93 -0.34
N ASN A 62 -8.55 -16.08 0.47
CA ASN A 62 -9.37 -14.97 -0.03
C ASN A 62 -8.54 -13.95 -0.82
N LYS A 63 -7.30 -13.68 -0.40
CA LYS A 63 -6.37 -12.82 -1.13
C LYS A 63 -6.02 -13.40 -2.49
N LEU A 64 -5.77 -14.71 -2.58
CA LEU A 64 -5.53 -15.37 -3.86
C LEU A 64 -6.76 -15.27 -4.77
N HIS A 65 -7.95 -15.58 -4.26
CA HIS A 65 -9.20 -15.46 -5.03
C HIS A 65 -9.41 -14.01 -5.52
N ALA A 66 -9.22 -13.03 -4.64
CA ALA A 66 -9.37 -11.62 -5.01
C ALA A 66 -8.34 -11.18 -6.06
N SER A 67 -7.11 -11.69 -5.98
CA SER A 67 -6.05 -11.31 -6.93
C SER A 67 -6.32 -11.79 -8.36
N VAL A 68 -7.00 -12.92 -8.52
CA VAL A 68 -7.36 -13.49 -9.83
C VAL A 68 -8.84 -13.30 -10.19
N GLY A 69 -9.64 -12.70 -9.32
CA GLY A 69 -11.06 -12.45 -9.54
C GLY A 69 -11.35 -11.41 -10.62
N TYR A 70 -12.57 -11.42 -11.12
CA TYR A 70 -13.04 -10.40 -12.05
C TYR A 70 -13.01 -9.00 -11.42
N PRO A 71 -12.90 -7.93 -12.22
CA PRO A 71 -12.85 -6.57 -11.70
C PRO A 71 -14.16 -6.17 -11.01
N LEU A 72 -14.07 -5.30 -9.99
CA LEU A 72 -15.19 -4.54 -9.47
C LEU A 72 -15.68 -3.58 -10.55
N ILE A 73 -16.99 -3.57 -10.82
CA ILE A 73 -17.61 -2.64 -11.76
C ILE A 73 -18.50 -1.67 -10.98
N GLU A 74 -18.16 -0.39 -11.05
CA GLU A 74 -18.93 0.70 -10.44
C GLU A 74 -19.48 1.62 -11.52
N ASN A 75 -20.78 1.90 -11.44
CA ASN A 75 -21.40 2.98 -12.20
C ASN A 75 -21.25 4.27 -11.41
N THR A 76 -20.62 5.27 -12.00
CA THR A 76 -20.43 6.58 -11.37
C THR A 76 -21.30 7.61 -12.05
N THR A 77 -22.22 8.20 -11.31
CA THR A 77 -23.03 9.34 -11.76
C THR A 77 -22.45 10.61 -11.17
N LYS A 78 -22.25 11.61 -12.00
CA LYS A 78 -21.75 12.93 -11.59
C LYS A 78 -22.69 14.01 -12.12
N ILE A 79 -23.22 14.81 -11.21
CA ILE A 79 -24.06 15.96 -11.52
C ILE A 79 -23.24 17.22 -11.21
N VAL A 80 -23.28 18.17 -12.13
CA VAL A 80 -22.72 19.52 -11.93
C VAL A 80 -23.86 20.51 -12.18
N ALA A 81 -24.32 21.18 -11.12
CA ALA A 81 -25.31 22.24 -11.21
C ALA A 81 -24.56 23.59 -11.20
N VAL A 82 -24.85 24.41 -12.19
CA VAL A 82 -24.27 25.76 -12.33
C VAL A 82 -25.25 26.79 -11.80
N TYR A 83 -24.80 27.63 -10.90
CA TYR A 83 -25.58 28.74 -10.36
C TYR A 83 -24.88 30.08 -10.67
N GLU A 84 -25.62 30.98 -11.30
CA GLU A 84 -25.12 32.31 -11.62
C GLU A 84 -25.79 33.36 -10.75
N SER A 85 -25.00 34.23 -10.12
CA SER A 85 -25.48 35.31 -9.31
C SER A 85 -24.54 36.51 -9.35
N GLN A 86 -25.05 37.69 -9.66
CA GLN A 86 -24.32 38.96 -9.67
C GLN A 86 -23.02 38.97 -10.52
N GLY A 87 -22.97 38.12 -11.57
CA GLY A 87 -21.81 37.97 -12.44
C GLY A 87 -20.81 36.88 -12.00
N ASP A 88 -21.03 36.28 -10.84
CA ASP A 88 -20.26 35.13 -10.37
C ASP A 88 -20.92 33.81 -10.76
N VAL A 89 -20.10 32.81 -11.08
CA VAL A 89 -20.54 31.45 -11.45
C VAL A 89 -20.08 30.46 -10.39
N PHE A 90 -21.00 29.68 -9.87
CA PHE A 90 -20.73 28.68 -8.83
C PHE A 90 -21.10 27.28 -9.32
N ASP A 91 -20.18 26.33 -9.20
CA ASP A 91 -20.38 24.92 -9.51
C ASP A 91 -20.72 24.12 -8.25
N PHE A 92 -21.89 23.52 -8.21
CA PHE A 92 -22.28 22.53 -7.21
C PHE A 92 -22.14 21.14 -7.78
N LYS A 93 -21.28 20.31 -7.16
CA LYS A 93 -20.93 18.97 -7.67
C LYS A 93 -21.44 17.90 -6.72
N ALA A 94 -22.17 16.94 -7.27
CA ALA A 94 -22.58 15.72 -6.58
C ALA A 94 -22.05 14.51 -7.34
N THR A 95 -21.65 13.48 -6.62
CA THR A 95 -21.16 12.23 -7.22
C THR A 95 -21.72 11.06 -6.44
N ASP A 96 -22.29 10.10 -7.15
CA ASP A 96 -22.76 8.84 -6.60
C ASP A 96 -22.09 7.67 -7.31
N LYS A 97 -21.91 6.56 -6.59
CA LYS A 97 -21.30 5.33 -7.09
C LYS A 97 -22.15 4.14 -6.69
N VAL A 98 -22.63 3.42 -7.66
CA VAL A 98 -23.41 2.19 -7.49
C VAL A 98 -22.59 1.01 -8.00
N ILE A 99 -22.44 -0.01 -7.17
CA ILE A 99 -21.75 -1.26 -7.56
C ILE A 99 -22.67 -2.01 -8.51
N ALA A 100 -22.22 -2.18 -9.77
CA ALA A 100 -22.88 -2.98 -10.77
C ALA A 100 -22.48 -4.45 -10.70
N ASP A 101 -21.19 -4.73 -10.39
CA ASP A 101 -20.68 -6.07 -10.16
C ASP A 101 -19.62 -6.02 -9.05
N GLU A 102 -19.80 -6.84 -8.00
CA GLU A 102 -18.88 -6.90 -6.86
C GLU A 102 -17.49 -7.44 -7.25
N GLY A 103 -17.39 -8.19 -8.35
CA GLY A 103 -16.14 -8.74 -8.84
C GLY A 103 -15.31 -9.43 -7.75
N PHE A 104 -14.03 -9.08 -7.67
CA PHE A 104 -13.09 -9.64 -6.69
C PHE A 104 -13.43 -9.28 -5.23
N THR A 105 -14.20 -8.23 -4.99
CA THR A 105 -14.51 -7.76 -3.62
C THR A 105 -15.40 -8.74 -2.85
N LYS A 106 -16.13 -9.62 -3.57
CA LYS A 106 -16.92 -10.70 -2.95
C LYS A 106 -16.08 -11.65 -2.07
N TYR A 107 -14.78 -11.76 -2.33
CA TYR A 107 -13.83 -12.55 -1.54
C TYR A 107 -13.22 -11.80 -0.36
N LEU A 108 -13.31 -10.48 -0.35
CA LEU A 108 -12.76 -9.60 0.67
C LEU A 108 -13.86 -9.12 1.61
N LYS A 109 -14.41 -10.02 2.45
CA LYS A 109 -15.54 -9.71 3.35
C LYS A 109 -15.33 -8.48 4.23
N GLU A 110 -14.07 -8.15 4.52
CA GLU A 110 -13.69 -6.97 5.28
C GLU A 110 -13.62 -5.70 4.42
N TYR A 111 -13.51 -5.86 3.11
CA TYR A 111 -13.55 -4.79 2.13
C TYR A 111 -14.97 -4.64 1.58
N LYS A 112 -15.92 -4.40 2.47
CA LYS A 112 -17.20 -3.86 1.99
C LYS A 112 -16.93 -2.40 1.66
N PRO A 113 -17.02 -1.98 0.37
CA PRO A 113 -17.08 -0.56 0.08
C PRO A 113 -18.16 0.00 0.98
N LYS A 114 -17.89 1.07 1.71
CA LYS A 114 -18.89 1.74 2.50
C LYS A 114 -20.05 2.01 1.54
N LYS A 115 -21.21 1.39 1.77
CA LYS A 115 -22.43 1.88 1.16
C LYS A 115 -22.53 3.32 1.60
N ASN A 116 -22.36 4.23 0.67
CA ASN A 116 -22.70 5.62 0.95
C ASN A 116 -24.17 5.58 1.35
N GLU A 117 -24.47 5.96 2.58
CA GLU A 117 -25.83 6.14 3.07
C GLU A 117 -26.45 7.44 2.49
N GLU A 118 -25.71 8.07 1.57
CA GLU A 118 -26.18 9.26 0.87
C GLU A 118 -27.28 8.88 -0.13
N PRO A 119 -28.28 9.73 -0.27
CA PRO A 119 -29.41 9.47 -1.16
C PRO A 119 -28.92 9.31 -2.61
N VAL A 120 -29.49 8.33 -3.30
CA VAL A 120 -29.27 8.12 -4.74
C VAL A 120 -29.54 9.45 -5.46
N LEU A 121 -28.57 9.89 -6.28
CA LEU A 121 -28.75 11.13 -7.03
C LEU A 121 -30.01 11.03 -7.93
N PRO A 122 -30.76 12.13 -8.07
CA PRO A 122 -31.92 12.15 -8.96
C PRO A 122 -31.53 11.93 -10.41
N ASP A 123 -32.42 11.36 -11.18
CA ASP A 123 -32.27 11.24 -12.63
C ASP A 123 -32.56 12.62 -13.27
N VAL A 124 -31.51 13.25 -13.78
CA VAL A 124 -31.54 14.59 -14.40
C VAL A 124 -30.78 14.59 -15.71
N ASN A 125 -31.21 15.43 -16.64
CA ASN A 125 -30.60 15.62 -17.94
C ASN A 125 -29.82 16.93 -17.99
N VAL A 126 -28.90 17.02 -18.97
CA VAL A 126 -28.19 18.27 -19.22
C VAL A 126 -29.18 19.34 -19.71
N GLY A 127 -29.21 20.47 -19.01
CA GLY A 127 -30.12 21.57 -19.29
C GLY A 127 -31.35 21.60 -18.36
N ASP A 128 -31.57 20.60 -17.53
CA ASP A 128 -32.63 20.64 -16.52
C ASP A 128 -32.36 21.76 -15.50
N VAL A 129 -33.41 22.44 -15.11
CA VAL A 129 -33.36 23.51 -14.10
C VAL A 129 -33.68 22.91 -12.74
N ILE A 130 -32.72 23.04 -11.81
CA ILE A 130 -32.85 22.53 -10.43
C ILE A 130 -33.18 23.71 -9.49
N THR A 131 -34.17 23.55 -8.65
CA THR A 131 -34.52 24.53 -7.60
C THR A 131 -33.69 24.24 -6.34
N ILE A 132 -32.95 25.26 -5.84
CA ILE A 132 -32.25 25.15 -4.56
C ILE A 132 -33.26 25.38 -3.43
N GLU A 133 -33.63 24.31 -2.71
CA GLU A 133 -34.56 24.39 -1.58
C GLU A 133 -33.86 24.85 -0.29
N ASN A 134 -32.62 24.40 -0.10
CA ASN A 134 -31.84 24.74 1.09
C ASN A 134 -30.35 24.89 0.77
N LYS A 135 -29.68 25.80 1.42
CA LYS A 135 -28.24 26.02 1.33
C LYS A 135 -27.63 26.18 2.73
N GLU A 136 -26.51 25.52 2.97
CA GLU A 136 -25.79 25.58 4.24
C GLU A 136 -24.30 25.83 3.97
N ILE A 137 -23.73 26.78 4.70
CA ILE A 137 -22.27 27.01 4.73
C ILE A 137 -21.74 26.25 5.94
N LYS A 138 -20.90 25.24 5.70
CA LYS A 138 -20.24 24.46 6.75
C LYS A 138 -18.76 24.90 6.87
N GLU A 139 -18.42 25.48 8.00
CA GLU A 139 -17.02 25.68 8.33
C GLU A 139 -16.36 24.35 8.65
N LYS A 140 -15.24 24.05 8.00
CA LYS A 140 -14.47 22.83 8.20
C LYS A 140 -13.01 23.18 8.46
N TYR A 141 -12.42 22.49 9.41
CA TYR A 141 -11.01 22.62 9.73
C TYR A 141 -10.23 21.43 9.19
N THR A 142 -9.03 21.69 8.68
CA THR A 142 -8.08 20.63 8.37
C THR A 142 -7.66 19.92 9.65
N GLN A 143 -7.52 18.61 9.58
CA GLN A 143 -7.05 17.80 10.71
C GLN A 143 -5.59 17.41 10.49
N SER A 144 -4.83 17.34 11.56
CA SER A 144 -3.48 16.80 11.52
C SER A 144 -3.50 15.37 10.96
N PRO A 145 -2.45 14.95 10.23
CA PRO A 145 -2.29 13.55 9.83
C PRO A 145 -2.41 12.63 11.04
N LYS A 146 -3.07 11.49 10.86
CA LYS A 146 -3.18 10.47 11.92
C LYS A 146 -1.82 9.83 12.15
N HIS A 147 -1.57 9.39 13.39
CA HIS A 147 -0.43 8.53 13.67
C HIS A 147 -0.45 7.28 12.79
N PHE A 148 0.72 6.77 12.46
CA PHE A 148 0.82 5.49 11.75
C PHE A 148 0.27 4.36 12.62
N ASN A 149 -0.48 3.47 12.01
CA ASN A 149 -0.64 2.11 12.48
C ASN A 149 0.34 1.20 11.72
N GLU A 150 0.41 -0.08 12.09
CA GLU A 150 1.36 -1.01 11.45
C GLU A 150 1.15 -1.12 9.93
N ASP A 151 -0.10 -1.22 9.47
CA ASP A 151 -0.41 -1.29 8.03
C ASP A 151 0.03 -0.02 7.29
N ALA A 152 -0.26 1.15 7.85
CA ALA A 152 0.14 2.42 7.26
C ALA A 152 1.67 2.60 7.25
N LEU A 153 2.37 2.18 8.32
CA LEU A 153 3.82 2.24 8.37
C LEU A 153 4.47 1.26 7.38
N LEU A 154 3.97 0.02 7.28
CA LEU A 154 4.45 -0.95 6.29
C LEU A 154 4.30 -0.41 4.85
N LYS A 155 3.17 0.21 4.53
CA LYS A 155 2.94 0.87 3.23
C LYS A 155 3.88 2.05 3.00
N ALA A 156 4.11 2.87 4.03
CA ALA A 156 5.05 3.98 3.94
C ALA A 156 6.49 3.50 3.74
N MET A 157 6.91 2.44 4.44
CA MET A 157 8.22 1.81 4.23
C MET A 157 8.36 1.27 2.80
N GLU A 158 7.31 0.68 2.25
CA GLU A 158 7.30 0.18 0.86
C GLU A 158 7.44 1.30 -0.16
N ALA A 159 6.78 2.42 0.09
CA ALA A 159 6.76 3.57 -0.82
C ALA A 159 7.93 4.55 -0.62
N ALA A 160 8.72 4.42 0.46
CA ALA A 160 9.68 5.43 0.91
C ALA A 160 10.74 5.82 -0.14
N GLY A 161 11.07 4.92 -1.07
CA GLY A 161 12.02 5.19 -2.15
C GLY A 161 11.40 5.75 -3.44
N ASN A 162 10.07 5.75 -3.57
CA ASN A 162 9.41 6.14 -4.81
C ASN A 162 9.59 7.62 -5.16
N GLU A 163 9.68 8.50 -4.15
CA GLU A 163 9.92 9.93 -4.36
C GLU A 163 11.38 10.25 -4.69
N ALA A 164 12.28 9.33 -4.37
CA ALA A 164 13.72 9.49 -4.55
C ALA A 164 14.21 9.04 -5.93
N LEU A 165 13.43 8.20 -6.61
CA LEU A 165 13.77 7.61 -7.89
C LEU A 165 12.99 8.29 -9.01
N GLU A 166 13.64 8.52 -10.14
CA GLU A 166 12.96 8.97 -11.36
C GLU A 166 11.91 7.93 -11.76
N LYS A 167 10.77 8.40 -12.29
CA LYS A 167 9.58 7.57 -12.59
C LYS A 167 9.84 6.34 -13.47
N ASN A 168 10.97 6.29 -14.17
CA ASN A 168 11.31 5.26 -15.14
C ASN A 168 12.37 4.26 -14.64
N VAL A 169 12.80 4.36 -13.38
CA VAL A 169 13.80 3.43 -12.84
C VAL A 169 13.06 2.25 -12.20
N GLU A 170 13.12 1.09 -12.86
CA GLU A 170 12.71 -0.19 -12.27
C GLU A 170 13.81 -0.70 -11.35
N VAL A 171 13.75 -0.35 -10.08
CA VAL A 171 14.55 -0.95 -9.03
C VAL A 171 13.68 -1.92 -8.25
N GLU A 172 14.18 -3.11 -8.03
CA GLU A 172 13.47 -4.20 -7.38
C GLU A 172 13.07 -3.88 -5.93
N ARG A 173 13.87 -3.07 -5.23
CA ARG A 173 13.71 -2.72 -3.82
C ARG A 173 13.65 -1.20 -3.64
N LYS A 174 12.49 -0.63 -3.92
CA LYS A 174 12.28 0.84 -3.82
C LYS A 174 12.00 1.34 -2.40
N GLY A 175 11.86 0.45 -1.42
CA GLY A 175 11.43 0.79 -0.07
C GLY A 175 12.46 0.50 1.01
N LEU A 176 12.13 0.86 2.24
CA LEU A 176 12.89 0.50 3.43
C LEU A 176 12.60 -0.95 3.82
N GLY A 177 13.63 -1.79 3.74
CA GLY A 177 13.52 -3.22 4.00
C GLY A 177 12.71 -3.99 2.94
N THR A 178 12.74 -5.30 3.03
CA THR A 178 11.96 -6.21 2.19
C THR A 178 10.62 -6.55 2.86
N PRO A 179 9.63 -7.10 2.17
CA PRO A 179 8.41 -7.60 2.79
C PRO A 179 8.65 -8.54 3.98
N ALA A 180 9.70 -9.37 3.89
CA ALA A 180 10.06 -10.31 4.96
C ALA A 180 10.69 -9.63 6.19
N THR A 181 11.35 -8.49 6.03
CA THR A 181 12.12 -7.84 7.12
C THR A 181 11.40 -6.67 7.76
N ARG A 182 10.43 -6.03 7.09
CA ARG A 182 9.77 -4.81 7.60
C ARG A 182 9.11 -5.02 8.96
N ALA A 183 8.39 -6.13 9.14
CA ALA A 183 7.76 -6.43 10.44
C ALA A 183 8.81 -6.54 11.55
N CYS A 184 9.92 -7.24 11.29
CA CYS A 184 11.02 -7.38 12.25
C CYS A 184 11.68 -6.03 12.58
N ILE A 185 11.79 -5.12 11.61
CA ILE A 185 12.30 -3.75 11.84
C ILE A 185 11.39 -3.01 12.83
N ILE A 186 10.07 -3.05 12.63
CA ILE A 186 9.09 -2.41 13.52
C ILE A 186 9.20 -3.00 14.93
N GLU A 187 9.22 -4.33 15.07
CA GLU A 187 9.36 -4.99 16.37
C GLU A 187 10.67 -4.61 17.06
N ASN A 188 11.78 -4.53 16.33
CA ASN A 188 13.06 -4.09 16.88
C ASN A 188 13.03 -2.63 17.38
N LEU A 189 12.33 -1.73 16.69
CA LEU A 189 12.17 -0.35 17.13
C LEU A 189 11.36 -0.27 18.43
N ILE A 190 10.32 -1.12 18.55
CA ILE A 190 9.52 -1.23 19.79
C ILE A 190 10.37 -1.82 20.92
N TYR A 191 11.06 -2.94 20.65
CA TYR A 191 11.91 -3.59 21.65
C TYR A 191 13.01 -2.66 22.19
N LYS A 192 13.60 -1.83 21.32
CA LYS A 192 14.59 -0.83 21.70
C LYS A 192 13.99 0.40 22.38
N GLY A 193 12.67 0.52 22.43
CA GLY A 193 11.94 1.64 23.02
C GLY A 193 12.04 2.95 22.25
N PHE A 194 12.23 2.91 20.93
CA PHE A 194 12.20 4.09 20.07
C PHE A 194 10.80 4.46 19.63
N ILE A 195 9.93 3.47 19.51
CA ILE A 195 8.49 3.62 19.28
C ILE A 195 7.73 2.74 20.28
N GLU A 196 6.47 3.06 20.51
CA GLU A 196 5.57 2.27 21.34
C GLU A 196 4.21 2.10 20.67
N ARG A 197 3.46 1.07 21.09
CA ARG A 197 2.08 0.85 20.65
C ARG A 197 1.12 1.53 21.62
N ASP A 198 0.35 2.50 21.10
CA ASP A 198 -0.86 2.99 21.77
C ASP A 198 -2.08 2.46 21.00
N LYS A 199 -2.71 1.42 21.53
CA LYS A 199 -3.80 0.67 20.87
C LYS A 199 -3.38 0.16 19.49
N LYS A 200 -3.89 0.79 18.43
CA LYS A 200 -3.56 0.48 17.02
C LYS A 200 -2.51 1.41 16.42
N ASN A 201 -2.12 2.46 17.15
CA ASN A 201 -1.19 3.46 16.66
C ASN A 201 0.24 3.15 17.11
N LEU A 202 1.19 3.57 16.30
CA LEU A 202 2.61 3.58 16.61
C LEU A 202 3.02 5.01 16.95
N ILE A 203 3.55 5.21 18.14
CA ILE A 203 3.94 6.52 18.68
C ILE A 203 5.45 6.55 18.86
N ALA A 204 6.10 7.62 18.39
CA ALA A 204 7.52 7.84 18.67
C ALA A 204 7.70 8.24 20.13
N THR A 205 8.59 7.55 20.85
CA THR A 205 8.96 7.90 22.24
C THR A 205 9.92 9.08 22.27
N GLU A 206 10.11 9.72 23.43
CA GLU A 206 11.12 10.78 23.58
C GLU A 206 12.52 10.26 23.23
N LYS A 207 12.86 9.02 23.59
CA LYS A 207 14.11 8.38 23.20
C LYS A 207 14.25 8.27 21.68
N GLY A 208 13.16 7.92 20.96
CA GLY A 208 13.16 7.86 19.51
C GLY A 208 13.32 9.21 18.86
N LYS A 209 12.67 10.25 19.39
CA LYS A 209 12.81 11.63 18.92
C LYS A 209 14.23 12.14 19.10
N SER A 210 14.80 11.99 20.32
CA SER A 210 16.18 12.38 20.61
C SER A 210 17.20 11.67 19.72
N LEU A 211 16.98 10.39 19.39
CA LEU A 211 17.86 9.68 18.45
C LEU A 211 17.84 10.38 17.07
N ILE A 212 16.67 10.72 16.56
CA ILE A 212 16.55 11.40 15.26
C ILE A 212 17.17 12.78 15.25
N GLU A 213 17.19 13.49 16.37
CA GLU A 213 17.86 14.81 16.49
C GLU A 213 19.37 14.69 16.31
N ILE A 214 20.01 13.67 16.89
CA ILE A 214 21.45 13.50 16.88
C ILE A 214 22.00 12.75 15.67
N VAL A 215 21.21 11.88 15.02
CA VAL A 215 21.66 11.08 13.86
C VAL A 215 21.92 11.99 12.65
N ALA A 216 22.96 11.70 11.86
CA ALA A 216 23.31 12.45 10.67
C ALA A 216 22.19 12.39 9.60
N ASP A 217 22.00 13.48 8.85
CA ASP A 217 20.87 13.65 7.93
C ASP A 217 20.85 12.62 6.80
N ASN A 218 22.03 12.13 6.35
CA ASN A 218 22.11 11.07 5.36
C ASN A 218 21.48 9.76 5.82
N PHE A 219 21.52 9.43 7.14
CA PHE A 219 20.88 8.25 7.70
C PHE A 219 19.38 8.44 8.02
N LYS A 220 18.87 9.67 8.01
CA LYS A 220 17.45 9.98 8.18
C LYS A 220 16.66 9.87 6.88
N SER A 221 17.35 9.79 5.74
CA SER A 221 16.76 9.89 4.42
C SER A 221 16.54 8.52 3.78
N ALA A 222 15.30 8.22 3.40
CA ALA A 222 14.99 7.07 2.57
C ALA A 222 15.71 7.11 1.20
N LYS A 223 16.12 8.30 0.74
CA LYS A 223 16.90 8.48 -0.50
C LYS A 223 18.24 7.78 -0.45
N THR A 224 18.92 7.79 0.70
CA THR A 224 20.18 7.10 0.87
C THR A 224 20.04 5.60 0.65
N THR A 225 19.03 4.99 1.28
CA THR A 225 18.75 3.55 1.07
C THR A 225 18.38 3.26 -0.38
N ALA A 226 17.54 4.08 -1.00
CA ALA A 226 17.17 3.90 -2.40
C ALA A 226 18.38 4.02 -3.34
N LYS A 227 19.30 4.97 -3.08
CA LYS A 227 20.55 5.12 -3.83
C LYS A 227 21.43 3.86 -3.72
N TRP A 228 21.64 3.34 -2.51
CA TRP A 228 22.42 2.12 -2.31
C TRP A 228 21.80 0.90 -2.97
N GLU A 229 20.47 0.75 -2.94
CA GLU A 229 19.78 -0.34 -3.65
C GLU A 229 19.95 -0.22 -5.18
N MET A 230 19.97 1.00 -5.73
CA MET A 230 20.28 1.22 -7.15
C MET A 230 21.71 0.80 -7.48
N GLU A 231 22.69 1.24 -6.69
CA GLU A 231 24.10 0.90 -6.88
C GLU A 231 24.34 -0.62 -6.79
N LEU A 232 23.66 -1.29 -5.83
CA LEU A 232 23.70 -2.76 -5.73
C LEU A 232 23.06 -3.44 -6.95
N SER A 233 21.97 -2.89 -7.48
CA SER A 233 21.35 -3.39 -8.71
C SER A 233 22.26 -3.22 -9.91
N ASP A 234 22.96 -2.09 -10.03
CA ASP A 234 23.93 -1.83 -11.10
C ASP A 234 25.13 -2.78 -11.04
N ILE A 235 25.60 -3.11 -9.83
CA ILE A 235 26.62 -4.14 -9.64
C ILE A 235 26.14 -5.51 -10.12
N ALA A 236 24.91 -5.90 -9.74
CA ALA A 236 24.30 -7.17 -10.16
C ALA A 236 24.14 -7.27 -11.69
N GLN A 237 23.93 -6.12 -12.37
CA GLN A 237 23.84 -6.02 -13.83
C GLN A 237 25.21 -5.84 -14.53
N GLY A 238 26.31 -5.79 -13.77
CA GLY A 238 27.66 -5.58 -14.31
C GLY A 238 27.95 -4.15 -14.81
N LYS A 239 27.11 -3.15 -14.42
CA LYS A 239 27.27 -1.75 -14.80
C LYS A 239 28.17 -0.96 -13.85
N SER A 240 28.41 -1.46 -12.65
CA SER A 240 29.25 -0.86 -11.63
C SER A 240 30.07 -1.93 -10.91
N SER A 241 31.07 -1.53 -10.11
CA SER A 241 31.92 -2.44 -9.38
C SER A 241 31.65 -2.45 -7.88
N LYS A 242 31.73 -3.64 -7.26
CA LYS A 242 31.65 -3.79 -5.80
C LYS A 242 32.69 -2.91 -5.08
N LYS A 243 33.89 -2.72 -5.71
CA LYS A 243 34.98 -1.94 -5.11
C LYS A 243 34.58 -0.47 -4.97
N GLU A 244 34.07 0.14 -6.03
CA GLU A 244 33.62 1.55 -6.03
C GLU A 244 32.49 1.78 -5.02
N PHE A 245 31.54 0.87 -4.93
CA PHE A 245 30.47 0.93 -3.94
C PHE A 245 31.01 0.92 -2.50
N LEU A 246 31.93 0.00 -2.18
CA LEU A 246 32.52 -0.10 -0.83
C LEU A 246 33.38 1.13 -0.49
N GLU A 247 34.15 1.66 -1.44
CA GLU A 247 34.94 2.89 -1.28
C GLU A 247 34.01 4.08 -0.97
N GLY A 248 32.83 4.17 -1.64
CA GLY A 248 31.81 5.18 -1.36
C GLY A 248 31.25 5.07 0.08
N ILE A 249 30.94 3.86 0.54
CA ILE A 249 30.49 3.61 1.91
C ILE A 249 31.57 3.99 2.94
N GLU A 250 32.84 3.64 2.67
CA GLU A 250 33.94 4.00 3.57
C GLU A 250 34.11 5.51 3.72
N VAL A 251 33.95 6.28 2.63
CA VAL A 251 33.95 7.74 2.67
C VAL A 251 32.83 8.27 3.54
N GLU A 252 31.58 7.82 3.33
CA GLU A 252 30.42 8.23 4.13
C GLU A 252 30.61 7.92 5.63
N ILE A 253 31.21 6.77 5.97
CA ILE A 253 31.54 6.42 7.35
C ILE A 253 32.57 7.38 7.94
N LYS A 254 33.67 7.64 7.22
CA LYS A 254 34.73 8.55 7.67
C LYS A 254 34.19 9.97 7.90
N ASP A 255 33.40 10.49 6.98
CA ASP A 255 32.80 11.81 7.08
C ASP A 255 31.85 11.89 8.29
N THR A 256 31.04 10.84 8.50
CA THR A 256 30.16 10.76 9.66
C THR A 256 30.94 10.73 10.98
N ILE A 257 31.98 9.91 11.08
CA ILE A 257 32.85 9.84 12.27
C ILE A 257 33.48 11.22 12.54
N THR A 258 34.04 11.85 11.51
CA THR A 258 34.69 13.17 11.62
C THR A 258 33.72 14.22 12.15
N LYS A 259 32.46 14.20 11.69
CA LYS A 259 31.42 15.13 12.14
C LYS A 259 31.11 14.99 13.63
N TYR A 260 31.20 13.79 14.19
CA TYR A 260 30.84 13.51 15.59
C TYR A 260 32.04 13.36 16.54
N GLN A 261 33.30 13.34 16.06
CA GLN A 261 34.49 13.30 16.89
C GLN A 261 34.80 14.65 17.61
N GLY A 262 34.10 15.71 17.27
CA GLY A 262 34.28 17.05 17.90
C GLY A 262 33.06 17.53 18.72
N ALA A 263 32.06 16.68 18.94
CA ALA A 263 30.82 17.03 19.65
C ALA A 263 30.81 16.50 21.09
#